data_a0d515ff356c6042e4cfe0e2eb3c0ec2
#
_entry.id   a0d515ff356c6042e4cfe0e2eb3c0ec2
#
_cell.length_a   1.000
_cell.length_b   1.000
_cell.length_c   1.000
_cell.angle_alpha   90.00
_cell.angle_beta   90.00
_cell.angle_gamma   90.00
#
_symmetry.space_group_name_H-M   'P 1'
#
loop_
_entity.id
_entity.type
_entity.pdbx_description
1 polymer ?
#
loop_
_entity_poly.entity_id
_entity_poly.type
_entity_poly.pdbx_seq_one_letter_code
_entity_poly.pdbx_strand_id
1 'polypeptide(L)'
;NAALEYVAGDVTVTDEDVRALYDESLARDKEYYEANPQDYGFEALYGDSPITWIPEGYRRVRLLLVPFDDELSAKYDEYLIAEYDAIDDAAIAAAQQGKTDVLALLKPQAEAVKARLDAGETFEALLAEYSTGAEQMGETGEAQGFALSADSLYFSDTIEAAAMALKAPGDVSDAVPCDWGYVFIEYMNDIPSGPVAFENLRETFAQNARTDALYRQYDEKVAQWLEASNPEYFPDRMN
;
A
#
# COMPACT_ATOMS: atom_id res chain seq x y z
N ASN A 1 19.16 15.44 11.42
CA ASN A 1 20.34 14.80 10.80
C ASN A 1 21.66 15.58 10.99
N ALA A 2 21.66 16.95 11.09
CA ALA A 2 22.88 17.74 11.25
C ALA A 2 23.77 17.32 12.45
N ALA A 3 23.18 16.90 13.57
CA ALA A 3 23.94 16.39 14.72
C ALA A 3 24.60 15.04 14.45
N LEU A 4 23.92 14.16 13.74
CA LEU A 4 24.42 12.86 13.31
C LEU A 4 25.64 13.05 12.37
N GLU A 5 25.49 13.88 11.35
CA GLU A 5 26.57 14.20 10.39
C GLU A 5 27.75 14.87 11.06
N TYR A 6 27.50 15.79 12.01
CA TYR A 6 28.57 16.47 12.75
C TYR A 6 29.37 15.49 13.62
N VAL A 7 28.72 14.57 14.31
CA VAL A 7 29.36 13.57 15.17
C VAL A 7 30.00 12.46 14.33
N ALA A 8 29.29 11.91 13.36
CA ALA A 8 29.82 10.87 12.48
C ALA A 8 30.99 11.39 11.63
N GLY A 9 30.87 12.59 11.04
CA GLY A 9 31.83 13.12 10.07
C GLY A 9 31.66 12.49 8.68
N ASP A 10 32.71 12.52 7.86
CA ASP A 10 32.66 11.98 6.51
C ASP A 10 32.60 10.44 6.52
N VAL A 11 31.64 9.88 5.80
CA VAL A 11 31.55 8.44 5.54
C VAL A 11 31.77 8.16 4.06
N THR A 12 32.44 7.06 3.77
CA THR A 12 32.63 6.58 2.40
C THR A 12 31.84 5.29 2.23
N VAL A 13 31.04 5.24 1.18
CA VAL A 13 30.29 4.05 0.76
C VAL A 13 30.76 3.69 -0.65
N THR A 14 31.16 2.45 -0.85
CA THR A 14 31.61 1.95 -2.14
C THR A 14 30.45 1.32 -2.94
N ASP A 15 30.62 1.18 -4.25
CA ASP A 15 29.65 0.44 -5.07
C ASP A 15 29.49 -1.03 -4.61
N GLU A 16 30.54 -1.60 -4.01
CA GLU A 16 30.51 -2.95 -3.44
C GLU A 16 29.62 -3.01 -2.19
N ASP A 17 29.68 -2.00 -1.31
CA ASP A 17 28.81 -1.90 -0.13
C ASP A 17 27.34 -1.78 -0.55
N VAL A 18 27.06 -0.94 -1.56
CA VAL A 18 25.69 -0.77 -2.10
C VAL A 18 25.15 -2.06 -2.69
N ARG A 19 26.00 -2.76 -3.43
CA ARG A 19 25.62 -4.04 -4.03
C ARG A 19 25.39 -5.13 -2.99
N ALA A 20 26.24 -5.21 -1.97
CA ALA A 20 26.09 -6.16 -0.89
C ALA A 20 24.76 -5.95 -0.13
N LEU A 21 24.40 -4.69 0.15
CA LEU A 21 23.13 -4.36 0.81
C LEU A 21 21.91 -4.76 -0.04
N TYR A 22 21.98 -4.53 -1.37
CA TYR A 22 20.94 -5.00 -2.27
C TYR A 22 20.84 -6.53 -2.28
N ASP A 23 21.96 -7.25 -2.40
CA ASP A 23 21.96 -8.71 -2.48
C ASP A 23 21.43 -9.35 -1.17
N GLU A 24 21.73 -8.76 0.00
CA GLU A 24 21.15 -9.15 1.29
C GLU A 24 19.65 -8.92 1.33
N SER A 25 19.20 -7.73 0.91
CA SER A 25 17.76 -7.40 0.84
C SER A 25 17.04 -8.33 -0.13
N LEU A 26 17.65 -8.65 -1.28
CA LEU A 26 17.08 -9.56 -2.27
C LEU A 26 16.87 -10.97 -1.69
N ALA A 27 17.85 -11.48 -0.96
CA ALA A 27 17.74 -12.79 -0.33
C ALA A 27 16.63 -12.82 0.72
N ARG A 28 16.55 -11.79 1.57
CA ARG A 28 15.53 -11.63 2.60
C ARG A 28 14.12 -11.49 2.00
N ASP A 29 13.95 -10.58 1.04
CA ASP A 29 12.64 -10.30 0.44
C ASP A 29 12.13 -11.49 -0.37
N LYS A 30 13.04 -12.23 -1.04
CA LYS A 30 12.69 -13.46 -1.73
C LYS A 30 12.13 -14.51 -0.76
N GLU A 31 12.85 -14.79 0.32
CA GLU A 31 12.42 -15.75 1.35
C GLU A 31 11.08 -15.34 1.96
N TYR A 32 10.93 -14.03 2.26
CA TYR A 32 9.73 -13.50 2.88
C TYR A 32 8.51 -13.58 1.96
N TYR A 33 8.60 -13.06 0.73
CA TYR A 33 7.46 -13.01 -0.19
C TYR A 33 7.16 -14.33 -0.89
N GLU A 34 8.09 -15.27 -0.97
CA GLU A 34 7.77 -16.65 -1.36
C GLU A 34 6.91 -17.36 -0.29
N ALA A 35 7.09 -17.01 0.98
CA ALA A 35 6.30 -17.53 2.10
C ALA A 35 5.00 -16.75 2.34
N ASN A 36 5.00 -15.43 2.06
CA ASN A 36 3.90 -14.49 2.37
C ASN A 36 3.61 -13.60 1.15
N PRO A 37 3.20 -14.17 0.00
CA PRO A 37 2.98 -13.38 -1.21
C PRO A 37 1.90 -12.30 -1.04
N GLN A 38 0.90 -12.52 -0.18
CA GLN A 38 -0.21 -11.61 0.10
C GLN A 38 0.23 -10.24 0.65
N ASP A 39 1.38 -10.16 1.31
CA ASP A 39 1.84 -8.93 1.96
C ASP A 39 2.44 -7.92 0.98
N TYR A 40 2.86 -8.38 -0.22
CA TYR A 40 3.53 -7.53 -1.21
C TYR A 40 2.70 -6.30 -1.60
N GLY A 41 1.38 -6.46 -1.82
CA GLY A 41 0.51 -5.36 -2.27
C GLY A 41 0.48 -4.20 -1.26
N PHE A 42 0.40 -4.53 0.02
CA PHE A 42 0.43 -3.56 1.12
C PHE A 42 1.79 -2.88 1.25
N GLU A 43 2.87 -3.66 1.27
CA GLU A 43 4.23 -3.14 1.38
C GLU A 43 4.63 -2.29 0.17
N ALA A 44 4.17 -2.65 -1.04
CA ALA A 44 4.42 -1.87 -2.25
C ALA A 44 3.73 -0.49 -2.23
N LEU A 45 2.67 -0.32 -1.45
CA LEU A 45 1.91 0.92 -1.34
C LEU A 45 2.34 1.77 -0.15
N TYR A 46 2.59 1.15 0.99
CA TYR A 46 2.83 1.83 2.28
C TYR A 46 4.21 1.57 2.89
N GLY A 47 4.97 0.63 2.33
CA GLY A 47 6.29 0.30 2.86
C GLY A 47 7.32 1.42 2.63
N ASP A 48 8.11 1.68 3.65
CA ASP A 48 9.18 2.68 3.60
C ASP A 48 10.49 2.12 3.01
N SER A 49 10.57 0.81 2.85
CA SER A 49 11.78 0.12 2.37
C SER A 49 11.64 -0.28 0.90
N PRO A 50 12.72 -0.20 0.11
CA PRO A 50 12.68 -0.66 -1.27
C PRO A 50 12.48 -2.18 -1.31
N ILE A 51 11.49 -2.62 -2.08
CA ILE A 51 11.23 -4.05 -2.31
C ILE A 51 12.12 -4.54 -3.45
N THR A 52 12.82 -5.65 -3.22
CA THR A 52 13.79 -6.22 -4.18
C THR A 52 13.27 -7.49 -4.85
N TRP A 53 12.20 -8.08 -4.34
CA TRP A 53 11.57 -9.29 -4.91
C TRP A 53 10.05 -9.12 -5.03
N ILE A 54 9.51 -9.46 -6.21
CA ILE A 54 8.07 -9.41 -6.50
C ILE A 54 7.55 -10.85 -6.59
N PRO A 55 6.54 -11.24 -5.79
CA PRO A 55 5.92 -12.56 -5.89
C PRO A 55 5.09 -12.72 -7.17
N GLU A 56 4.73 -13.97 -7.51
CA GLU A 56 3.87 -14.27 -8.66
C GLU A 56 2.42 -13.88 -8.41
N GLY A 57 1.66 -13.67 -9.49
CA GLY A 57 0.21 -13.49 -9.45
C GLY A 57 -0.26 -12.05 -9.27
N TYR A 58 0.64 -11.09 -9.21
CA TYR A 58 0.29 -9.68 -9.08
C TYR A 58 0.05 -9.01 -10.43
N ARG A 59 -0.95 -8.15 -10.45
CA ARG A 59 -1.24 -7.23 -11.55
C ARG A 59 -1.40 -5.81 -11.04
N ARG A 60 -1.21 -4.86 -11.95
CA ARG A 60 -1.45 -3.46 -11.68
C ARG A 60 -2.84 -3.08 -12.14
N VAL A 61 -3.60 -2.43 -11.25
CA VAL A 61 -4.96 -1.96 -11.51
C VAL A 61 -5.13 -0.52 -11.08
N ARG A 62 -6.04 0.21 -11.73
CA ARG A 62 -6.54 1.50 -11.23
C ARG A 62 -7.96 1.32 -10.72
N LEU A 63 -8.32 2.09 -9.70
CA LEU A 63 -9.64 2.06 -9.08
C LEU A 63 -10.31 3.41 -9.23
N LEU A 64 -11.51 3.42 -9.81
CA LEU A 64 -12.38 4.59 -9.88
C LEU A 64 -13.49 4.41 -8.86
N LEU A 65 -13.48 5.21 -7.80
CA LEU A 65 -14.48 5.19 -6.75
C LEU A 65 -15.66 6.10 -7.13
N VAL A 66 -16.87 5.59 -7.05
CA VAL A 66 -18.13 6.34 -6.97
C VAL A 66 -18.52 6.36 -5.50
N PRO A 67 -18.17 7.41 -4.76
CA PRO A 67 -18.28 7.42 -3.31
C PRO A 67 -19.73 7.64 -2.85
N PHE A 68 -20.00 7.24 -1.63
CA PHE A 68 -21.17 7.74 -0.90
C PHE A 68 -21.06 9.26 -0.72
N ASP A 69 -22.18 9.96 -0.70
CA ASP A 69 -22.27 11.28 -0.09
C ASP A 69 -22.27 11.15 1.45
N ASP A 70 -22.17 12.28 2.15
CA ASP A 70 -22.09 12.31 3.61
C ASP A 70 -23.30 11.61 4.29
N GLU A 71 -24.50 11.71 3.72
CA GLU A 71 -25.72 11.10 4.27
C GLU A 71 -25.69 9.58 4.11
N LEU A 72 -25.33 9.08 2.93
CA LEU A 72 -25.24 7.65 2.66
C LEU A 72 -24.04 7.02 3.42
N SER A 73 -22.92 7.71 3.51
CA SER A 73 -21.78 7.27 4.30
C SER A 73 -22.16 7.08 5.77
N ALA A 74 -22.80 8.08 6.39
CA ALA A 74 -23.24 7.98 7.77
C ALA A 74 -24.21 6.81 8.01
N LYS A 75 -25.13 6.58 7.07
CA LYS A 75 -26.05 5.43 7.15
C LYS A 75 -25.33 4.09 6.99
N TYR A 76 -24.36 4.00 6.09
CA TYR A 76 -23.58 2.79 5.89
C TYR A 76 -22.76 2.46 7.13
N ASP A 77 -22.13 3.46 7.75
CA ASP A 77 -21.36 3.33 8.98
C ASP A 77 -22.22 2.84 10.16
N GLU A 78 -23.48 3.29 10.25
CA GLU A 78 -24.43 2.76 11.27
C GLU A 78 -24.59 1.24 11.13
N TYR A 79 -24.75 0.72 9.91
CA TYR A 79 -24.88 -0.71 9.66
C TYR A 79 -23.54 -1.46 9.80
N LEU A 80 -22.43 -0.84 9.47
CA LEU A 80 -21.10 -1.41 9.67
C LEU A 80 -20.83 -1.62 11.18
N ILE A 81 -21.15 -0.63 12.00
CA ILE A 81 -21.06 -0.72 13.46
C ILE A 81 -22.05 -1.77 14.01
N ALA A 82 -23.30 -1.79 13.49
CA ALA A 82 -24.29 -2.76 13.92
C ALA A 82 -23.90 -4.20 13.59
N GLU A 83 -23.21 -4.43 12.47
CA GLU A 83 -22.66 -5.75 12.11
C GLU A 83 -21.52 -6.15 13.05
N TYR A 84 -20.62 -5.21 13.37
CA TYR A 84 -19.52 -5.44 14.30
C TYR A 84 -19.98 -5.76 15.72
N ASP A 85 -21.04 -5.07 16.19
CA ASP A 85 -21.61 -5.24 17.54
C ASP A 85 -22.63 -6.40 17.61
N ALA A 86 -22.94 -7.04 16.49
CA ALA A 86 -23.94 -8.10 16.42
C ALA A 86 -23.54 -9.34 17.23
N ILE A 87 -24.50 -9.82 18.03
CA ILE A 87 -24.30 -10.96 18.93
C ILE A 87 -24.90 -12.27 18.40
N ASP A 88 -25.64 -12.22 17.30
CA ASP A 88 -26.27 -13.38 16.66
C ASP A 88 -26.40 -13.21 15.14
N ASP A 89 -26.63 -14.31 14.45
CA ASP A 89 -26.72 -14.35 12.98
C ASP A 89 -27.87 -13.50 12.42
N ALA A 90 -28.95 -13.29 13.17
CA ALA A 90 -30.08 -12.48 12.71
C ALA A 90 -29.71 -10.99 12.72
N ALA A 91 -28.98 -10.52 13.72
CA ALA A 91 -28.46 -9.15 13.80
C ALA A 91 -27.44 -8.90 12.69
N ILE A 92 -26.53 -9.86 12.45
CA ILE A 92 -25.56 -9.79 11.34
C ILE A 92 -26.29 -9.66 10.00
N ALA A 93 -27.27 -10.54 9.75
CA ALA A 93 -28.03 -10.51 8.50
C ALA A 93 -28.81 -9.20 8.31
N ALA A 94 -29.37 -8.65 9.38
CA ALA A 94 -30.09 -7.37 9.33
C ALA A 94 -29.16 -6.20 8.99
N ALA A 95 -27.94 -6.16 9.58
CA ALA A 95 -26.93 -5.15 9.28
C ALA A 95 -26.43 -5.26 7.84
N GLN A 96 -26.13 -6.47 7.36
CA GLN A 96 -25.75 -6.73 5.96
C GLN A 96 -26.84 -6.33 4.96
N GLN A 97 -28.10 -6.59 5.29
CA GLN A 97 -29.21 -6.12 4.46
C GLN A 97 -29.26 -4.58 4.43
N GLY A 98 -29.06 -3.92 5.58
CA GLY A 98 -29.02 -2.46 5.66
C GLY A 98 -27.89 -1.86 4.81
N LYS A 99 -26.70 -2.43 4.84
CA LYS A 99 -25.60 -2.03 3.95
C LYS A 99 -25.97 -2.20 2.47
N THR A 100 -26.60 -3.31 2.12
CA THR A 100 -27.09 -3.56 0.76
C THR A 100 -28.12 -2.53 0.31
N ASP A 101 -29.05 -2.17 1.19
CA ASP A 101 -30.09 -1.16 0.89
C ASP A 101 -29.49 0.23 0.68
N VAL A 102 -28.44 0.61 1.44
CA VAL A 102 -27.70 1.87 1.25
C VAL A 102 -26.98 1.86 -0.10
N LEU A 103 -26.26 0.79 -0.43
CA LEU A 103 -25.61 0.63 -1.74
C LEU A 103 -26.61 0.73 -2.90
N ALA A 104 -27.83 0.20 -2.73
CA ALA A 104 -28.86 0.28 -3.76
C ALA A 104 -29.28 1.73 -4.07
N LEU A 105 -29.18 2.66 -3.11
CA LEU A 105 -29.46 4.08 -3.33
C LEU A 105 -28.38 4.75 -4.21
N LEU A 106 -27.12 4.32 -4.12
CA LEU A 106 -26.01 4.81 -4.93
C LEU A 106 -25.96 4.16 -6.33
N LYS A 107 -26.58 3.01 -6.51
CA LYS A 107 -26.53 2.23 -7.75
C LYS A 107 -26.81 3.02 -9.03
N PRO A 108 -27.81 3.93 -9.10
CA PRO A 108 -28.04 4.73 -10.31
C PRO A 108 -26.84 5.59 -10.73
N GLN A 109 -26.04 6.07 -9.78
CA GLN A 109 -24.84 6.83 -10.06
C GLN A 109 -23.74 5.93 -10.64
N ALA A 110 -23.54 4.75 -10.08
CA ALA A 110 -22.61 3.76 -10.62
C ALA A 110 -23.03 3.31 -12.04
N GLU A 111 -24.34 3.09 -12.29
CA GLU A 111 -24.86 2.78 -13.62
C GLU A 111 -24.63 3.93 -14.63
N ALA A 112 -24.70 5.19 -14.20
CA ALA A 112 -24.39 6.33 -15.05
C ALA A 112 -22.90 6.37 -15.44
N VAL A 113 -21.99 6.07 -14.51
CA VAL A 113 -20.55 5.92 -14.79
C VAL A 113 -20.29 4.79 -15.77
N LYS A 114 -20.92 3.63 -15.57
CA LYS A 114 -20.83 2.49 -16.49
C LYS A 114 -21.28 2.85 -17.89
N ALA A 115 -22.39 3.57 -18.03
CA ALA A 115 -22.90 4.01 -19.32
C ALA A 115 -21.94 4.97 -20.05
N ARG A 116 -21.22 5.82 -19.33
CA ARG A 116 -20.18 6.70 -19.89
C ARG A 116 -18.97 5.89 -20.39
N LEU A 117 -18.50 4.92 -19.61
CA LEU A 117 -17.45 3.96 -20.00
C LEU A 117 -17.85 3.19 -21.27
N ASP A 118 -19.07 2.66 -21.30
CA ASP A 118 -19.59 1.92 -22.45
C ASP A 118 -19.79 2.80 -23.70
N ALA A 119 -19.98 4.10 -23.52
CA ALA A 119 -20.03 5.10 -24.60
C ALA A 119 -18.63 5.49 -25.10
N GLY A 120 -17.56 4.97 -24.51
CA GLY A 120 -16.17 5.18 -24.92
C GLY A 120 -15.48 6.35 -24.22
N GLU A 121 -16.04 6.87 -23.14
CA GLU A 121 -15.33 7.82 -22.28
C GLU A 121 -14.15 7.09 -21.58
N THR A 122 -12.99 7.73 -21.50
CA THR A 122 -11.80 7.08 -20.97
C THR A 122 -11.87 6.94 -19.46
N PHE A 123 -11.32 5.84 -18.94
CA PHE A 123 -11.19 5.62 -17.50
C PHE A 123 -10.45 6.78 -16.81
N GLU A 124 -9.40 7.30 -17.44
CA GLU A 124 -8.62 8.42 -16.94
C GLU A 124 -9.42 9.73 -16.81
N ALA A 125 -10.30 10.02 -17.77
CA ALA A 125 -11.15 11.22 -17.72
C ALA A 125 -12.16 11.11 -16.55
N LEU A 126 -12.75 9.94 -16.36
CA LEU A 126 -13.66 9.68 -15.26
C LEU A 126 -12.93 9.65 -13.91
N LEU A 127 -11.75 9.04 -13.86
CA LEU A 127 -10.91 9.04 -12.66
C LEU A 127 -10.61 10.47 -12.20
N ALA A 128 -10.23 11.37 -13.12
CA ALA A 128 -9.98 12.77 -12.81
C ALA A 128 -11.23 13.53 -12.31
N GLU A 129 -12.43 13.16 -12.77
CA GLU A 129 -13.69 13.78 -12.33
C GLU A 129 -14.11 13.28 -10.94
N TYR A 130 -13.91 11.99 -10.65
CA TYR A 130 -14.32 11.34 -9.40
C TYR A 130 -13.23 11.31 -8.32
N SER A 131 -12.00 11.66 -8.66
CA SER A 131 -10.82 11.58 -7.76
C SER A 131 -10.84 12.60 -6.61
N THR A 132 -11.82 13.49 -6.54
CA THR A 132 -12.02 14.36 -5.38
C THR A 132 -12.35 13.60 -4.08
N GLY A 133 -12.58 12.28 -4.17
CA GLY A 133 -12.67 11.34 -3.04
C GLY A 133 -11.42 10.48 -2.83
N ALA A 134 -10.40 10.67 -3.63
CA ALA A 134 -9.18 9.85 -3.70
C ALA A 134 -8.24 9.98 -2.50
N GLU A 135 -8.44 10.92 -1.61
CA GLU A 135 -7.73 10.97 -0.33
C GLU A 135 -7.82 9.64 0.45
N GLN A 136 -8.85 8.84 0.19
CA GLN A 136 -9.05 7.53 0.81
C GLN A 136 -8.25 6.41 0.13
N MET A 137 -7.87 6.58 -1.14
CA MET A 137 -7.10 5.59 -1.91
C MET A 137 -5.64 6.00 -2.16
N GLY A 138 -5.24 7.21 -1.74
CA GLY A 138 -3.90 7.76 -1.85
C GLY A 138 -3.51 8.19 -3.26
N GLU A 139 -2.85 9.36 -3.38
CA GLU A 139 -2.39 9.93 -4.68
C GLU A 139 -1.52 8.95 -5.49
N THR A 140 -0.74 8.10 -4.81
CA THR A 140 0.15 7.14 -5.46
C THR A 140 -0.62 6.05 -6.19
N GLY A 141 -1.73 5.59 -5.62
CA GLY A 141 -2.57 4.55 -6.23
C GLY A 141 -3.31 5.02 -7.46
N GLU A 142 -3.66 6.31 -7.56
CA GLU A 142 -4.34 6.86 -8.74
C GLU A 142 -3.43 6.93 -9.97
N ALA A 143 -2.25 7.52 -9.82
CA ALA A 143 -1.35 7.75 -10.94
C ALA A 143 -0.60 6.48 -11.36
N GLN A 144 -0.17 5.65 -10.40
CA GLN A 144 0.66 4.48 -10.64
C GLN A 144 -0.12 3.16 -10.60
N GLY A 145 -1.34 3.18 -10.08
CA GLY A 145 -2.18 2.02 -9.84
C GLY A 145 -1.71 1.17 -8.65
N PHE A 146 -2.56 0.25 -8.23
CA PHE A 146 -2.34 -0.65 -7.11
C PHE A 146 -1.79 -1.99 -7.60
N ALA A 147 -0.88 -2.57 -6.84
CA ALA A 147 -0.46 -3.96 -7.01
C ALA A 147 -1.47 -4.86 -6.30
N LEU A 148 -2.16 -5.73 -7.04
CA LEU A 148 -3.24 -6.56 -6.52
C LEU A 148 -3.11 -8.00 -7.02
N SER A 149 -3.37 -8.97 -6.15
CA SER A 149 -3.47 -10.41 -6.45
C SER A 149 -4.78 -10.98 -5.93
N ALA A 150 -4.99 -12.28 -6.09
CA ALA A 150 -6.19 -12.96 -5.60
C ALA A 150 -6.30 -12.99 -4.07
N ASP A 151 -5.18 -12.86 -3.36
CA ASP A 151 -5.10 -13.02 -1.90
C ASP A 151 -4.27 -11.87 -1.29
N SER A 152 -4.34 -10.65 -1.85
CA SER A 152 -3.47 -9.55 -1.43
C SER A 152 -3.84 -8.92 -0.09
N LEU A 153 -4.93 -9.30 0.55
CA LEU A 153 -5.42 -8.85 1.88
C LEU A 153 -5.59 -7.33 2.05
N TYR A 154 -5.29 -6.55 1.03
CA TYR A 154 -5.37 -5.09 1.07
C TYR A 154 -6.76 -4.58 0.71
N PHE A 155 -7.41 -5.23 -0.26
CA PHE A 155 -8.79 -4.95 -0.65
C PHE A 155 -9.71 -6.08 -0.19
N SER A 156 -11.01 -5.87 -0.29
CA SER A 156 -11.98 -6.94 -0.04
C SER A 156 -11.89 -8.03 -1.11
N ASP A 157 -12.19 -9.27 -0.74
CA ASP A 157 -12.25 -10.43 -1.64
C ASP A 157 -13.06 -10.13 -2.93
N THR A 158 -14.09 -9.28 -2.81
CA THR A 158 -14.95 -8.90 -3.94
C THR A 158 -14.19 -8.04 -4.96
N ILE A 159 -13.39 -7.07 -4.49
CA ILE A 159 -12.54 -6.23 -5.35
C ILE A 159 -11.45 -7.08 -5.99
N GLU A 160 -10.77 -7.91 -5.21
CA GLU A 160 -9.71 -8.80 -5.69
C GLU A 160 -10.22 -9.78 -6.75
N ALA A 161 -11.35 -10.45 -6.47
CA ALA A 161 -11.96 -11.36 -7.43
C ALA A 161 -12.37 -10.65 -8.74
N ALA A 162 -12.95 -9.45 -8.65
CA ALA A 162 -13.34 -8.67 -9.82
C ALA A 162 -12.12 -8.23 -10.63
N ALA A 163 -11.04 -7.77 -9.97
CA ALA A 163 -9.80 -7.41 -10.61
C ALA A 163 -9.16 -8.61 -11.34
N MET A 164 -9.12 -9.78 -10.69
CA MET A 164 -8.52 -10.99 -11.25
C MET A 164 -9.37 -11.62 -12.36
N ALA A 165 -10.67 -11.30 -12.47
CA ALA A 165 -11.55 -11.75 -13.55
C ALA A 165 -11.30 -11.02 -14.88
N LEU A 166 -10.68 -9.84 -14.88
CA LEU A 166 -10.32 -9.08 -16.08
C LEU A 166 -9.25 -9.85 -16.89
N LYS A 167 -9.34 -9.80 -18.21
CA LYS A 167 -8.56 -10.71 -19.09
C LYS A 167 -7.42 -10.05 -19.81
N ALA A 168 -7.53 -8.77 -20.11
CA ALA A 168 -6.55 -8.05 -20.90
C ALA A 168 -6.35 -6.61 -20.38
N PRO A 169 -5.13 -6.04 -20.53
CA PRO A 169 -4.91 -4.63 -20.28
C PRO A 169 -5.91 -3.74 -21.01
N GLY A 170 -6.51 -2.80 -20.27
CA GLY A 170 -7.58 -1.93 -20.72
C GLY A 170 -8.99 -2.46 -20.45
N ASP A 171 -9.14 -3.71 -20.00
CA ASP A 171 -10.45 -4.20 -19.52
C ASP A 171 -10.86 -3.43 -18.25
N VAL A 172 -12.16 -3.12 -18.16
CA VAL A 172 -12.77 -2.47 -17.00
C VAL A 172 -13.86 -3.36 -16.43
N SER A 173 -13.91 -3.49 -15.11
CA SER A 173 -14.94 -4.26 -14.41
C SER A 173 -16.33 -3.61 -14.52
N ASP A 174 -17.37 -4.37 -14.19
CA ASP A 174 -18.63 -3.79 -13.74
C ASP A 174 -18.45 -3.10 -12.39
N ALA A 175 -19.47 -2.35 -11.94
CA ALA A 175 -19.45 -1.70 -10.64
C ALA A 175 -19.37 -2.74 -9.50
N VAL A 176 -18.32 -2.66 -8.70
CA VAL A 176 -18.06 -3.56 -7.56
C VAL A 176 -18.41 -2.82 -6.27
N PRO A 177 -19.31 -3.34 -5.42
CA PRO A 177 -19.63 -2.70 -4.16
C PRO A 177 -18.46 -2.80 -3.18
N CYS A 178 -18.27 -1.73 -2.40
CA CYS A 178 -17.29 -1.65 -1.32
C CYS A 178 -17.81 -0.78 -0.18
N ASP A 179 -17.06 -0.69 0.93
CA ASP A 179 -17.47 0.06 2.12
C ASP A 179 -17.53 1.58 1.91
N TRP A 180 -17.07 2.09 0.77
CA TRP A 180 -17.09 3.52 0.43
C TRP A 180 -18.05 3.86 -0.73
N GLY A 181 -18.74 2.83 -1.30
CA GLY A 181 -19.62 3.00 -2.45
C GLY A 181 -19.44 1.91 -3.51
N TYR A 182 -19.19 2.33 -4.75
CA TYR A 182 -18.85 1.41 -5.84
C TYR A 182 -17.50 1.76 -6.44
N VAL A 183 -16.73 0.73 -6.78
CA VAL A 183 -15.48 0.90 -7.54
C VAL A 183 -15.60 0.25 -8.92
N PHE A 184 -14.99 0.89 -9.93
CA PHE A 184 -14.66 0.29 -11.21
C PHE A 184 -13.17 0.03 -11.23
N ILE A 185 -12.76 -1.11 -11.78
CA ILE A 185 -11.39 -1.58 -11.77
C ILE A 185 -10.90 -1.64 -13.20
N GLU A 186 -9.84 -0.91 -13.52
CA GLU A 186 -9.15 -1.03 -14.79
C GLU A 186 -7.90 -1.90 -14.65
N TYR A 187 -7.77 -2.91 -15.47
CA TYR A 187 -6.57 -3.73 -15.56
C TYR A 187 -5.52 -3.02 -16.41
N MET A 188 -4.40 -2.63 -15.82
CA MET A 188 -3.33 -1.93 -16.51
C MET A 188 -2.34 -2.89 -17.16
N ASN A 189 -1.75 -3.79 -16.38
CA ASN A 189 -0.77 -4.80 -16.83
C ASN A 189 -0.49 -5.82 -15.72
N ASP A 190 0.08 -6.96 -16.10
CA ASP A 190 0.70 -7.86 -15.12
C ASP A 190 1.98 -7.25 -14.57
N ILE A 191 2.27 -7.53 -13.31
CA ILE A 191 3.53 -7.17 -12.66
C ILE A 191 4.46 -8.37 -12.78
N PRO A 192 5.59 -8.25 -13.51
CA PRO A 192 6.53 -9.34 -13.64
C PRO A 192 7.08 -9.78 -12.28
N SER A 193 6.96 -11.07 -11.97
CA SER A 193 7.54 -11.63 -10.74
C SER A 193 9.05 -11.79 -10.84
N GLY A 194 9.70 -11.86 -9.68
CA GLY A 194 11.15 -12.06 -9.57
C GLY A 194 11.91 -10.85 -9.04
N PRO A 195 13.24 -10.83 -9.21
CA PRO A 195 14.07 -9.76 -8.66
C PRO A 195 13.84 -8.43 -9.40
N VAL A 196 13.67 -7.36 -8.61
CA VAL A 196 13.75 -5.99 -9.15
C VAL A 196 15.20 -5.68 -9.48
N ALA A 197 15.46 -5.24 -10.73
CA ALA A 197 16.83 -5.00 -11.17
C ALA A 197 17.58 -4.01 -10.27
N PHE A 198 18.81 -4.33 -9.92
CA PHE A 198 19.68 -3.50 -9.09
C PHE A 198 19.77 -2.05 -9.59
N GLU A 199 19.87 -1.87 -10.89
CA GLU A 199 19.98 -0.57 -11.53
C GLU A 199 18.81 0.36 -11.22
N ASN A 200 17.61 -0.20 -11.02
CA ASN A 200 16.40 0.56 -10.67
C ASN A 200 16.40 1.04 -9.21
N LEU A 201 17.13 0.35 -8.35
CA LEU A 201 17.17 0.58 -6.92
C LEU A 201 18.51 1.12 -6.41
N ARG A 202 19.51 1.23 -7.29
CA ARG A 202 20.90 1.59 -6.93
C ARG A 202 21.00 2.87 -6.15
N GLU A 203 20.27 3.92 -6.55
CA GLU A 203 20.33 5.21 -5.87
C GLU A 203 19.74 5.13 -4.46
N THR A 204 18.59 4.44 -4.31
CA THR A 204 17.95 4.21 -3.01
C THR A 204 18.86 3.42 -2.09
N PHE A 205 19.47 2.33 -2.58
CA PHE A 205 20.42 1.55 -1.80
C PHE A 205 21.70 2.30 -1.46
N ALA A 206 22.18 3.20 -2.33
CA ALA A 206 23.33 4.06 -2.04
C ALA A 206 23.01 5.06 -0.91
N GLN A 207 21.81 5.61 -0.88
CA GLN A 207 21.34 6.48 0.21
C GLN A 207 21.20 5.71 1.52
N ASN A 208 20.63 4.52 1.50
CA ASN A 208 20.48 3.65 2.66
C ASN A 208 21.85 3.24 3.22
N ALA A 209 22.75 2.78 2.38
CA ALA A 209 24.11 2.40 2.77
C ALA A 209 24.87 3.59 3.39
N ARG A 210 24.69 4.80 2.86
CA ARG A 210 25.26 6.01 3.45
C ARG A 210 24.68 6.31 4.84
N THR A 211 23.38 6.19 4.97
CA THR A 211 22.67 6.39 6.24
C THR A 211 23.14 5.39 7.29
N ASP A 212 23.24 4.11 6.95
CA ASP A 212 23.72 3.05 7.83
C ASP A 212 25.18 3.28 8.24
N ALA A 213 26.03 3.71 7.31
CA ALA A 213 27.41 4.04 7.59
C ALA A 213 27.52 5.24 8.55
N LEU A 214 26.67 6.26 8.41
CA LEU A 214 26.61 7.41 9.33
C LEU A 214 26.19 6.99 10.73
N TYR A 215 25.13 6.17 10.87
CA TYR A 215 24.70 5.69 12.19
C TYR A 215 25.75 4.82 12.85
N ARG A 216 26.36 3.91 12.13
CA ARG A 216 27.44 3.05 12.65
C ARG A 216 28.62 3.88 13.17
N GLN A 217 29.08 4.85 12.39
CA GLN A 217 30.20 5.72 12.79
C GLN A 217 29.82 6.64 13.95
N TYR A 218 28.57 7.09 14.02
CA TYR A 218 28.05 7.82 15.16
C TYR A 218 28.09 6.98 16.44
N ASP A 219 27.56 5.78 16.40
CA ASP A 219 27.50 4.87 17.55
C ASP A 219 28.92 4.50 18.05
N GLU A 220 29.86 4.24 17.13
CA GLU A 220 31.26 3.99 17.46
C GLU A 220 31.92 5.19 18.18
N LYS A 221 31.65 6.41 17.71
CA LYS A 221 32.19 7.62 18.35
C LYS A 221 31.56 7.87 19.71
N VAL A 222 30.26 7.70 19.84
CA VAL A 222 29.57 7.82 21.12
C VAL A 222 30.06 6.77 22.11
N ALA A 223 30.27 5.54 21.69
CA ALA A 223 30.84 4.49 22.54
C ALA A 223 32.27 4.86 23.02
N GLN A 224 33.12 5.36 22.12
CA GLN A 224 34.47 5.83 22.46
C GLN A 224 34.42 7.00 23.47
N TRP A 225 33.51 7.96 23.29
CA TRP A 225 33.36 9.07 24.24
C TRP A 225 32.85 8.63 25.60
N LEU A 226 31.92 7.69 25.65
CA LEU A 226 31.42 7.11 26.90
C LEU A 226 32.53 6.38 27.65
N GLU A 227 33.32 5.59 26.95
CA GLU A 227 34.48 4.89 27.54
C GLU A 227 35.53 5.88 28.06
N ALA A 228 35.85 6.92 27.27
CA ALA A 228 36.85 7.94 27.66
C ALA A 228 36.36 8.82 28.82
N SER A 229 35.05 9.06 28.92
CA SER A 229 34.46 9.89 29.99
C SER A 229 34.35 9.16 31.33
N ASN A 230 34.46 7.83 31.33
CA ASN A 230 34.29 6.97 32.52
C ASN A 230 33.10 7.43 33.42
N PRO A 231 31.84 7.46 32.89
CA PRO A 231 30.70 8.06 33.59
C PRO A 231 30.38 7.31 34.87
N GLU A 232 30.20 8.04 35.97
CA GLU A 232 29.67 7.48 37.20
C GLU A 232 28.12 7.46 37.10
N TYR A 233 27.53 6.29 37.23
CA TYR A 233 26.08 6.11 37.27
C TYR A 233 25.59 6.17 38.72
N PHE A 234 24.64 7.07 38.99
CA PHE A 234 23.97 7.21 40.31
C PHE A 234 22.54 6.71 40.20
N PRO A 235 22.28 5.40 40.26
CA PRO A 235 20.94 4.84 40.10
C PRO A 235 19.93 5.39 41.12
N ASP A 236 20.39 5.74 42.33
CA ASP A 236 19.53 6.28 43.40
C ASP A 236 19.06 7.73 43.17
N ARG A 237 19.55 8.39 42.12
CA ARG A 237 19.17 9.77 41.74
C ARG A 237 18.26 9.82 40.51
N MET A 238 17.87 8.68 39.97
CA MET A 238 17.03 8.54 38.77
C MET A 238 15.57 8.23 39.13
N ASN A 239 15.03 8.83 40.20
CA ASN A 239 13.63 8.77 40.60
C ASN A 239 12.85 9.99 40.12
#